data_1a443a53a52d26f2f9df29e153f8a4b0
#
_entry.id   1a443a53a52d26f2f9df29e153f8a4b0
#
_cell.length_a   1.000
_cell.length_b   1.000
_cell.length_c   1.000
_cell.angle_alpha   90.00
_cell.angle_beta   90.00
_cell.angle_gamma   90.00
#
_symmetry.space_group_name_H-M   'P 1'
#
loop_
_entity.id
_entity.type
_entity.pdbx_description
1 polymer ?
#
loop_
_entity_poly.entity_id
_entity_poly.type
_entity_poly.pdbx_seq_one_letter_code
_entity_poly.pdbx_strand_id
1 'polypeptide(L)'
;MGMSQHENVRQAGMVLPISLVFLLLLSLIGLASMRGAVSQQKAAASLWHRNQSLQSAESGLRMGESVVQRVPATLPVCRSVVTCAPPGEAFSLSGAGVNPVSGVTWIALKGGFYGIQSLGPAVGLAQLPPQVTAAVYRVTAVGLGGQSRTVLESVYVRVDGEGGSRFRRVAWRQLQ
;
A
#
# COMPACT_ATOMS: atom_id res chain seq x y z
N MET A 1 -72.17 -36.38 44.83
CA MET A 1 -71.63 -36.49 43.46
C MET A 1 -71.57 -35.10 42.91
N GLY A 2 -70.39 -34.42 42.99
CA GLY A 2 -70.16 -33.10 42.45
C GLY A 2 -69.31 -33.20 41.22
N MET A 3 -69.89 -32.88 40.07
CA MET A 3 -69.13 -32.76 38.81
C MET A 3 -68.44 -31.39 38.77
N SER A 4 -67.12 -31.43 38.82
CA SER A 4 -66.27 -30.28 38.59
C SER A 4 -66.29 -29.97 37.09
N GLN A 5 -66.87 -28.86 36.73
CA GLN A 5 -66.78 -28.30 35.36
C GLN A 5 -65.41 -27.61 35.19
N HIS A 6 -64.55 -28.18 34.40
CA HIS A 6 -63.35 -27.52 33.91
C HIS A 6 -63.77 -26.42 32.91
N GLU A 7 -63.65 -25.17 33.33
CA GLU A 7 -63.76 -24.00 32.43
C GLU A 7 -62.55 -24.03 31.45
N ASN A 8 -62.82 -24.37 30.22
CA ASN A 8 -61.89 -24.17 29.13
C ASN A 8 -61.80 -22.66 28.82
N VAL A 9 -60.87 -21.98 29.45
CA VAL A 9 -60.54 -20.59 29.09
C VAL A 9 -59.99 -20.58 27.66
N ARG A 10 -60.76 -20.03 26.72
CA ARG A 10 -60.39 -19.86 25.34
C ARG A 10 -59.24 -18.85 25.23
N GLN A 11 -58.01 -19.34 25.08
CA GLN A 11 -56.78 -18.54 24.85
C GLN A 11 -56.63 -18.13 23.39
N ALA A 12 -57.69 -17.91 22.66
CA ALA A 12 -57.65 -17.70 21.21
C ALA A 12 -57.20 -16.28 20.76
N GLY A 13 -57.07 -15.31 21.67
CA GLY A 13 -56.76 -13.90 21.29
C GLY A 13 -55.30 -13.47 21.41
N MET A 14 -54.44 -14.20 22.16
CA MET A 14 -53.07 -13.75 22.48
C MET A 14 -51.99 -14.27 21.54
N VAL A 15 -52.25 -15.27 20.73
CA VAL A 15 -51.24 -15.88 19.87
C VAL A 15 -50.84 -14.92 18.73
N LEU A 16 -51.80 -14.21 18.17
CA LEU A 16 -51.58 -13.30 17.04
C LEU A 16 -50.67 -12.10 17.39
N PRO A 17 -50.87 -11.36 18.51
CA PRO A 17 -49.94 -10.30 18.88
C PRO A 17 -48.57 -10.82 19.27
N ILE A 18 -48.47 -11.99 19.92
CA ILE A 18 -47.17 -12.58 20.28
C ILE A 18 -46.40 -12.98 19.04
N SER A 19 -47.01 -13.59 18.03
CA SER A 19 -46.35 -13.94 16.77
C SER A 19 -45.92 -12.69 15.99
N LEU A 20 -46.70 -11.60 16.03
CA LEU A 20 -46.34 -10.36 15.37
C LEU A 20 -45.13 -9.69 16.03
N VAL A 21 -45.06 -9.65 17.37
CA VAL A 21 -43.90 -9.16 18.10
C VAL A 21 -42.66 -10.02 17.82
N PHE A 22 -42.82 -11.33 17.79
CA PHE A 22 -41.73 -12.24 17.49
C PHE A 22 -41.15 -12.05 16.06
N LEU A 23 -42.02 -11.89 15.06
CA LEU A 23 -41.61 -11.57 13.69
C LEU A 23 -40.93 -10.22 13.61
N LEU A 24 -41.37 -9.22 14.34
CA LEU A 24 -40.77 -7.89 14.40
C LEU A 24 -39.36 -7.95 15.00
N LEU A 25 -39.16 -8.71 16.09
CA LEU A 25 -37.85 -8.93 16.72
C LEU A 25 -36.90 -9.67 15.75
N LEU A 26 -37.35 -10.72 15.08
CA LEU A 26 -36.54 -11.44 14.09
C LEU A 26 -36.13 -10.53 12.92
N SER A 27 -37.04 -9.67 12.45
CA SER A 27 -36.77 -8.70 11.41
C SER A 27 -35.69 -7.69 11.82
N LEU A 28 -35.77 -7.18 13.05
CA LEU A 28 -34.76 -6.24 13.59
C LEU A 28 -33.37 -6.90 13.71
N ILE A 29 -33.31 -8.14 14.17
CA ILE A 29 -32.07 -8.91 14.26
C ILE A 29 -31.48 -9.13 12.86
N GLY A 30 -32.32 -9.49 11.89
CA GLY A 30 -31.90 -9.66 10.49
C GLY A 30 -31.30 -8.39 9.87
N LEU A 31 -31.98 -7.24 10.08
CA LEU A 31 -31.48 -5.95 9.60
C LEU A 31 -30.16 -5.52 10.27
N ALA A 32 -30.03 -5.75 11.57
CA ALA A 32 -28.81 -5.46 12.31
C ALA A 32 -27.63 -6.32 11.79
N SER A 33 -27.85 -7.59 11.54
CA SER A 33 -26.86 -8.51 10.98
C SER A 33 -26.40 -8.07 9.57
N MET A 34 -27.31 -7.65 8.70
CA MET A 34 -26.95 -7.15 7.37
C MET A 34 -26.08 -5.90 7.41
N ARG A 35 -26.36 -4.96 8.28
CA ARG A 35 -25.54 -3.76 8.45
C ARG A 35 -24.11 -4.09 8.87
N GLY A 36 -23.94 -5.05 9.78
CA GLY A 36 -22.64 -5.56 10.20
C GLY A 36 -21.85 -6.19 9.03
N ALA A 37 -22.50 -7.02 8.24
CA ALA A 37 -21.87 -7.66 7.08
C ALA A 37 -21.38 -6.65 6.02
N VAL A 38 -22.19 -5.64 5.69
CA VAL A 38 -21.81 -4.58 4.74
C VAL A 38 -20.62 -3.76 5.25
N SER A 39 -20.57 -3.46 6.55
CA SER A 39 -19.44 -2.74 7.15
C SER A 39 -18.14 -3.57 7.06
N GLN A 40 -18.18 -4.84 7.38
CA GLN A 40 -17.03 -5.75 7.25
C GLN A 40 -16.56 -5.89 5.79
N GLN A 41 -17.49 -5.97 4.84
CA GLN A 41 -17.16 -6.04 3.42
C GLN A 41 -16.44 -4.78 2.94
N LYS A 42 -16.87 -3.59 3.35
CA LYS A 42 -16.20 -2.33 3.02
C LYS A 42 -14.78 -2.27 3.62
N ALA A 43 -14.61 -2.70 4.87
CA ALA A 43 -13.30 -2.77 5.51
C ALA A 43 -12.37 -3.74 4.78
N ALA A 44 -12.85 -4.93 4.42
CA ALA A 44 -12.07 -5.91 3.67
C ALA A 44 -11.66 -5.40 2.29
N ALA A 45 -12.55 -4.72 1.56
CA ALA A 45 -12.26 -4.11 0.27
C ALA A 45 -11.18 -3.01 0.38
N SER A 46 -11.24 -2.17 1.43
CA SER A 46 -10.23 -1.15 1.69
C SER A 46 -8.85 -1.76 1.95
N LEU A 47 -8.77 -2.79 2.77
CA LEU A 47 -7.52 -3.52 3.05
C LEU A 47 -6.96 -4.18 1.77
N TRP A 48 -7.83 -4.75 0.94
CA TRP A 48 -7.41 -5.37 -0.32
C TRP A 48 -6.78 -4.34 -1.27
N HIS A 49 -7.39 -3.16 -1.44
CA HIS A 49 -6.83 -2.07 -2.26
C HIS A 49 -5.49 -1.58 -1.73
N ARG A 50 -5.37 -1.44 -0.39
CA ARG A 50 -4.10 -1.07 0.24
C ARG A 50 -3.01 -2.11 -0.01
N ASN A 51 -3.30 -3.39 0.16
CA ASN A 51 -2.35 -4.46 -0.10
C ASN A 51 -1.94 -4.50 -1.59
N GLN A 52 -2.89 -4.29 -2.50
CA GLN A 52 -2.61 -4.21 -3.93
C GLN A 52 -1.66 -3.05 -4.26
N SER A 53 -1.91 -1.86 -3.70
CA SER A 53 -1.02 -0.71 -3.92
C SER A 53 0.38 -0.95 -3.36
N LEU A 54 0.49 -1.59 -2.18
CA LEU A 54 1.78 -1.95 -1.58
C LEU A 54 2.56 -2.94 -2.47
N GLN A 55 1.92 -4.02 -2.92
CA GLN A 55 2.55 -5.01 -3.82
C GLN A 55 3.01 -4.39 -5.14
N SER A 56 2.22 -3.48 -5.71
CA SER A 56 2.60 -2.74 -6.92
C SER A 56 3.81 -1.84 -6.67
N ALA A 57 3.86 -1.14 -5.54
CA ALA A 57 4.99 -0.30 -5.16
C ALA A 57 6.26 -1.13 -4.92
N GLU A 58 6.16 -2.27 -4.23
CA GLU A 58 7.31 -3.18 -4.04
C GLU A 58 7.83 -3.73 -5.38
N SER A 59 6.92 -4.09 -6.28
CA SER A 59 7.29 -4.51 -7.63
C SER A 59 8.06 -3.41 -8.37
N GLY A 60 7.59 -2.15 -8.24
CA GLY A 60 8.26 -0.98 -8.78
C GLY A 60 9.67 -0.77 -8.22
N LEU A 61 9.85 -0.93 -6.91
CA LEU A 61 11.18 -0.86 -6.30
C LEU A 61 12.12 -1.91 -6.86
N ARG A 62 11.69 -3.17 -6.96
CA ARG A 62 12.51 -4.26 -7.52
C ARG A 62 12.89 -4.00 -8.98
N MET A 63 11.95 -3.46 -9.77
CA MET A 63 12.24 -3.08 -11.15
C MET A 63 13.28 -1.96 -11.21
N GLY A 64 13.12 -0.89 -10.44
CA GLY A 64 14.09 0.21 -10.37
C GLY A 64 15.48 -0.24 -9.90
N GLU A 65 15.55 -1.06 -8.85
CA GLU A 65 16.80 -1.63 -8.37
C GLU A 65 17.48 -2.51 -9.42
N SER A 66 16.72 -3.29 -10.19
CA SER A 66 17.26 -4.11 -11.27
C SER A 66 17.80 -3.27 -12.44
N VAL A 67 17.21 -2.09 -12.67
CA VAL A 67 17.73 -1.12 -13.67
C VAL A 67 19.07 -0.55 -13.17
N VAL A 68 19.16 -0.15 -11.90
CA VAL A 68 20.42 0.33 -11.30
C VAL A 68 21.52 -0.73 -11.42
N GLN A 69 21.21 -2.00 -11.25
CA GLN A 69 22.18 -3.09 -11.41
C GLN A 69 22.69 -3.24 -12.85
N ARG A 70 21.83 -3.04 -13.85
CA ARG A 70 22.15 -3.26 -15.26
C ARG A 70 22.80 -2.05 -15.93
N VAL A 71 22.36 -0.84 -15.59
CA VAL A 71 22.76 0.39 -16.30
C VAL A 71 23.10 1.53 -15.32
N PRO A 72 24.05 1.32 -14.40
CA PRO A 72 24.30 2.30 -13.34
C PRO A 72 24.95 3.60 -13.82
N ALA A 73 25.71 3.56 -14.92
CA ALA A 73 26.57 4.66 -15.32
C ALA A 73 25.89 5.77 -16.15
N THR A 74 24.67 5.57 -16.61
CA THR A 74 24.00 6.51 -17.55
C THR A 74 23.05 7.48 -16.85
N LEU A 75 22.81 7.29 -15.55
CA LEU A 75 21.90 8.18 -14.80
C LEU A 75 22.63 9.46 -14.38
N PRO A 76 22.16 10.65 -14.80
CA PRO A 76 22.77 11.90 -14.39
C PRO A 76 22.69 12.06 -12.87
N VAL A 77 23.83 12.46 -12.28
CA VAL A 77 23.87 12.75 -10.83
C VAL A 77 23.07 14.02 -10.56
N CYS A 78 22.25 13.99 -9.52
CA CYS A 78 21.51 15.16 -9.06
C CYS A 78 22.48 16.28 -8.63
N ARG A 79 22.13 17.55 -8.89
CA ARG A 79 23.05 18.68 -8.71
C ARG A 79 22.56 19.74 -7.73
N SER A 80 21.36 19.61 -7.22
CA SER A 80 20.76 20.60 -6.31
C SER A 80 20.01 19.90 -5.19
N VAL A 81 19.72 20.62 -4.12
CA VAL A 81 18.90 20.12 -3.00
C VAL A 81 17.55 19.63 -3.52
N VAL A 82 16.95 20.34 -4.45
CA VAL A 82 15.64 19.99 -5.03
C VAL A 82 15.71 18.68 -5.83
N THR A 83 16.70 18.54 -6.72
CA THR A 83 16.84 17.36 -7.57
C THR A 83 17.37 16.13 -6.82
N CYS A 84 18.02 16.33 -5.66
CA CYS A 84 18.50 15.26 -4.78
C CYS A 84 17.52 14.92 -3.65
N ALA A 85 16.50 15.73 -3.43
CA ALA A 85 15.45 15.43 -2.46
C ALA A 85 14.57 14.25 -2.91
N PRO A 86 13.88 13.58 -2.01
CA PRO A 86 12.81 12.64 -2.38
C PRO A 86 11.78 13.35 -3.25
N PRO A 87 11.37 12.77 -4.39
CA PRO A 87 10.49 13.43 -5.34
C PRO A 87 9.09 13.61 -4.76
N GLY A 88 8.72 14.86 -4.41
CA GLY A 88 7.43 15.18 -3.78
C GLY A 88 6.23 14.89 -4.67
N GLU A 89 6.40 14.90 -5.98
CA GLU A 89 5.36 14.55 -6.95
C GLU A 89 4.91 13.09 -6.88
N ALA A 90 5.68 12.19 -6.25
CA ALA A 90 5.29 10.81 -6.04
C ALA A 90 3.93 10.65 -5.34
N PHE A 91 3.54 11.64 -4.52
CA PHE A 91 2.26 11.62 -3.81
C PHE A 91 1.06 11.99 -4.70
N SER A 92 1.29 12.61 -5.85
CA SER A 92 0.22 13.08 -6.76
C SER A 92 0.39 12.60 -8.21
N LEU A 93 1.42 11.76 -8.46
CA LEU A 93 1.76 11.30 -9.79
C LEU A 93 0.59 10.57 -10.47
N SER A 94 0.23 11.00 -11.68
CA SER A 94 -0.87 10.42 -12.46
C SER A 94 -0.44 9.81 -13.79
N GLY A 95 0.83 9.97 -14.18
CA GLY A 95 1.34 9.48 -15.47
C GLY A 95 2.86 9.32 -15.50
N ALA A 96 3.34 8.57 -16.46
CA ALA A 96 4.76 8.45 -16.76
C ALA A 96 5.28 9.70 -17.47
N GLY A 97 6.59 9.93 -17.37
CA GLY A 97 7.27 11.05 -18.00
C GLY A 97 8.32 11.70 -17.11
N VAL A 98 8.94 12.75 -17.61
CA VAL A 98 9.96 13.51 -16.88
C VAL A 98 9.28 14.61 -16.07
N ASN A 99 9.57 14.65 -14.77
CA ASN A 99 9.16 15.78 -13.94
C ASN A 99 10.19 16.92 -14.09
N PRO A 100 9.79 18.13 -14.50
CA PRO A 100 10.73 19.22 -14.76
C PRO A 100 11.36 19.80 -13.49
N VAL A 101 10.76 19.60 -12.33
CA VAL A 101 11.25 20.14 -11.04
C VAL A 101 12.28 19.21 -10.41
N SER A 102 11.93 17.94 -10.24
CA SER A 102 12.82 16.92 -9.65
C SER A 102 13.81 16.34 -10.65
N GLY A 103 13.54 16.47 -11.95
CA GLY A 103 14.31 15.82 -13.02
C GLY A 103 14.11 14.30 -13.09
N VAL A 104 13.22 13.73 -12.27
CA VAL A 104 12.97 12.29 -12.25
C VAL A 104 12.17 11.86 -13.48
N THR A 105 12.67 10.84 -14.15
CA THR A 105 11.91 10.14 -15.20
C THR A 105 11.10 9.02 -14.57
N TRP A 106 9.78 9.17 -14.61
CA TRP A 106 8.83 8.19 -14.11
C TRP A 106 8.48 7.19 -15.19
N ILE A 107 8.67 5.92 -14.90
CA ILE A 107 8.42 4.80 -15.79
C ILE A 107 7.17 4.08 -15.29
N ALA A 108 6.20 3.87 -16.19
CA ALA A 108 4.97 3.15 -15.88
C ALA A 108 5.22 1.64 -15.76
N LEU A 109 4.50 1.03 -14.82
CA LEU A 109 4.40 -0.41 -14.68
C LEU A 109 2.94 -0.81 -14.42
N LYS A 110 2.65 -2.10 -14.42
CA LYS A 110 1.29 -2.54 -14.11
C LYS A 110 0.94 -2.17 -12.65
N GLY A 111 0.02 -1.21 -12.50
CA GLY A 111 -0.47 -0.74 -11.21
C GLY A 111 0.40 0.31 -10.54
N GLY A 112 1.25 1.05 -11.26
CA GLY A 112 2.01 2.13 -10.66
C GLY A 112 3.14 2.70 -11.50
N PHE A 113 4.12 3.27 -10.82
CA PHE A 113 5.27 3.94 -11.44
C PHE A 113 6.52 3.73 -10.58
N TYR A 114 7.69 3.84 -11.21
CA TYR A 114 8.94 4.01 -10.48
C TYR A 114 9.82 5.07 -11.13
N GLY A 115 10.66 5.69 -10.31
CA GLY A 115 11.67 6.65 -10.74
C GLY A 115 12.98 6.38 -10.02
N ILE A 116 14.09 6.74 -10.66
CA ILE A 116 15.44 6.54 -10.15
C ILE A 116 16.16 7.87 -10.15
N GLN A 117 16.83 8.19 -9.03
CA GLN A 117 17.74 9.33 -8.90
C GLN A 117 19.15 8.82 -8.59
N SER A 118 20.16 9.32 -9.29
CA SER A 118 21.55 9.14 -8.89
C SER A 118 21.93 10.25 -7.91
N LEU A 119 22.27 9.87 -6.68
CA LEU A 119 22.66 10.82 -5.63
C LEU A 119 24.17 11.10 -5.62
N GLY A 120 24.93 10.44 -6.52
CA GLY A 120 26.38 10.58 -6.60
C GLY A 120 27.13 9.64 -5.64
N PRO A 121 28.47 9.82 -5.56
CA PRO A 121 29.31 9.06 -4.67
C PRO A 121 29.17 9.51 -3.22
N ALA A 122 29.20 8.57 -2.29
CA ALA A 122 29.21 8.84 -0.85
C ALA A 122 30.15 7.87 -0.12
N VAL A 123 30.64 8.28 1.04
CA VAL A 123 31.46 7.50 1.98
C VAL A 123 30.75 7.42 3.33
N GLY A 124 31.14 6.48 4.19
CA GLY A 124 30.59 6.37 5.53
C GLY A 124 29.13 5.94 5.59
N LEU A 125 28.66 5.23 4.58
CA LEU A 125 27.28 4.73 4.54
C LEU A 125 27.09 3.58 5.53
N ALA A 126 25.90 3.53 6.11
CA ALA A 126 25.51 2.45 7.01
C ALA A 126 25.73 1.08 6.34
N GLN A 127 26.26 0.13 7.10
CA GLN A 127 26.53 -1.24 6.66
C GLN A 127 27.67 -1.40 5.62
N LEU A 128 28.46 -0.35 5.33
CA LEU A 128 29.69 -0.41 4.55
C LEU A 128 30.89 -0.01 5.42
N PRO A 129 32.10 -0.49 5.09
CA PRO A 129 33.31 0.01 5.78
C PRO A 129 33.45 1.53 5.63
N PRO A 130 33.92 2.26 6.65
CA PRO A 130 33.85 3.74 6.69
C PRO A 130 34.56 4.45 5.52
N GLN A 131 35.57 3.81 4.92
CA GLN A 131 36.37 4.41 3.85
C GLN A 131 35.96 3.98 2.45
N VAL A 132 34.93 3.12 2.33
CA VAL A 132 34.47 2.65 1.02
C VAL A 132 33.60 3.70 0.37
N THR A 133 34.02 4.14 -0.81
CA THR A 133 33.19 5.00 -1.69
C THR A 133 32.19 4.14 -2.43
N ALA A 134 30.92 4.53 -2.38
CA ALA A 134 29.87 3.86 -3.11
C ALA A 134 29.05 4.86 -3.93
N ALA A 135 28.62 4.47 -5.13
CA ALA A 135 27.64 5.23 -5.88
C ALA A 135 26.25 4.99 -5.31
N VAL A 136 25.56 6.05 -4.98
CA VAL A 136 24.26 6.02 -4.28
C VAL A 136 23.13 6.33 -5.23
N TYR A 137 22.10 5.51 -5.18
CA TYR A 137 20.88 5.65 -5.96
C TYR A 137 19.67 5.65 -5.03
N ARG A 138 18.70 6.50 -5.33
CA ARG A 138 17.37 6.42 -4.75
C ARG A 138 16.41 5.85 -5.79
N VAL A 139 15.68 4.84 -5.40
CA VAL A 139 14.56 4.32 -6.17
C VAL A 139 13.28 4.67 -5.42
N THR A 140 12.38 5.39 -6.07
CA THR A 140 11.06 5.71 -5.54
C THR A 140 10.02 5.00 -6.39
N ALA A 141 9.11 4.29 -5.75
CA ALA A 141 8.04 3.57 -6.42
C ALA A 141 6.69 4.00 -5.88
N VAL A 142 5.73 4.15 -6.78
CA VAL A 142 4.34 4.49 -6.50
C VAL A 142 3.47 3.32 -6.93
N GLY A 143 2.79 2.71 -5.99
CA GLY A 143 1.80 1.67 -6.26
C GLY A 143 0.38 2.21 -6.15
N LEU A 144 -0.48 1.78 -7.04
CA LEU A 144 -1.88 2.15 -7.11
C LEU A 144 -2.75 0.91 -6.98
N GLY A 145 -3.81 1.00 -6.15
CA GLY A 145 -4.78 -0.06 -5.97
C GLY A 145 -6.15 0.54 -5.66
N GLY A 146 -7.07 0.55 -6.61
CA GLY A 146 -8.34 1.27 -6.48
C GLY A 146 -8.10 2.75 -6.13
N GLN A 147 -8.55 3.18 -4.97
CA GLN A 147 -8.33 4.55 -4.46
C GLN A 147 -7.09 4.65 -3.54
N SER A 148 -6.40 3.54 -3.29
CA SER A 148 -5.22 3.50 -2.42
C SER A 148 -3.97 3.78 -3.22
N ARG A 149 -3.08 4.56 -2.63
CA ARG A 149 -1.74 4.87 -3.13
C ARG A 149 -0.73 4.48 -2.05
N THR A 150 0.35 3.86 -2.45
CA THR A 150 1.50 3.58 -1.58
C THR A 150 2.75 4.10 -2.25
N VAL A 151 3.55 4.86 -1.51
CA VAL A 151 4.84 5.38 -1.98
C VAL A 151 5.94 4.74 -1.16
N LEU A 152 6.83 4.03 -1.83
CA LEU A 152 7.99 3.38 -1.23
C LEU A 152 9.27 4.00 -1.77
N GLU A 153 10.27 4.07 -0.91
CA GLU A 153 11.61 4.51 -1.26
C GLU A 153 12.65 3.50 -0.80
N SER A 154 13.61 3.20 -1.64
CA SER A 154 14.84 2.52 -1.25
C SER A 154 16.07 3.32 -1.64
N VAL A 155 17.09 3.28 -0.76
CA VAL A 155 18.43 3.76 -1.09
C VAL A 155 19.29 2.55 -1.41
N TYR A 156 19.85 2.54 -2.59
CA TYR A 156 20.59 1.45 -3.17
C TYR A 156 22.01 1.90 -3.49
N VAL A 157 22.98 1.12 -3.15
CA VAL A 157 24.39 1.48 -3.36
C VAL A 157 25.10 0.47 -4.22
N ARG A 158 26.01 0.98 -5.06
CA ARG A 158 26.96 0.20 -5.84
C ARG A 158 28.36 0.45 -5.29
N VAL A 159 29.06 -0.61 -4.96
CA VAL A 159 30.46 -0.61 -4.58
C VAL A 159 31.23 -1.34 -5.64
N ASP A 160 32.18 -0.66 -6.28
CA ASP A 160 33.08 -1.25 -7.25
C ASP A 160 34.34 -1.78 -6.54
N GLY A 161 34.73 -3.01 -6.82
CA GLY A 161 35.89 -3.68 -6.24
C GLY A 161 36.56 -4.61 -7.24
N GLU A 162 37.69 -5.22 -6.85
CA GLU A 162 38.48 -6.11 -7.69
C GLU A 162 37.70 -7.34 -8.25
N GLY A 163 36.61 -7.72 -7.57
CA GLY A 163 35.73 -8.82 -8.00
C GLY A 163 34.47 -8.36 -8.75
N GLY A 164 34.41 -7.10 -9.20
CA GLY A 164 33.26 -6.52 -9.89
C GLY A 164 32.38 -5.63 -8.99
N SER A 165 31.25 -5.17 -9.53
CA SER A 165 30.33 -4.30 -8.82
C SER A 165 29.42 -5.11 -7.88
N ARG A 166 29.36 -4.71 -6.64
CA ARG A 166 28.44 -5.25 -5.63
C ARG A 166 27.33 -4.24 -5.34
N PHE A 167 26.12 -4.74 -5.25
CA PHE A 167 24.93 -3.92 -5.04
C PHE A 167 24.28 -4.26 -3.71
N ARG A 168 23.85 -3.22 -2.95
CA ARG A 168 23.22 -3.40 -1.66
C ARG A 168 22.14 -2.35 -1.42
N ARG A 169 21.00 -2.76 -0.85
CA ARG A 169 20.03 -1.84 -0.28
C ARG A 169 20.48 -1.44 1.11
N VAL A 170 20.69 -0.14 1.35
CA VAL A 170 21.13 0.41 2.64
C VAL A 170 20.00 1.03 3.44
N ALA A 171 18.92 1.43 2.78
CA ALA A 171 17.72 1.94 3.43
C ALA A 171 16.46 1.56 2.63
N TRP A 172 15.36 1.40 3.35
CA TRP A 172 14.02 1.21 2.79
C TRP A 172 13.02 1.88 3.73
N ARG A 173 12.06 2.59 3.16
CA ARG A 173 10.98 3.20 3.92
C ARG A 173 9.70 3.35 3.11
N GLN A 174 8.59 3.32 3.78
CA GLN A 174 7.30 3.74 3.25
C GLN A 174 7.12 5.23 3.56
N LEU A 175 6.76 6.01 2.55
CA LEU A 175 6.51 7.44 2.67
C LEU A 175 5.02 7.75 2.83
N GLN A 176 4.17 6.88 2.28
CA GLN A 176 2.70 6.94 2.38
C GLN A 176 2.12 5.54 2.20
#